data_8efbe4ea2e33dd8ba50d6af39b794f4f
#
_entry.id   8efbe4ea2e33dd8ba50d6af39b794f4f
#
_cell.length_a   1.000
_cell.length_b   1.000
_cell.length_c   1.000
_cell.angle_alpha   90.00
_cell.angle_beta   90.00
_cell.angle_gamma   90.00
#
_symmetry.space_group_name_H-M   'P 1'
#
loop_
_entity.id
_entity.type
_entity.pdbx_description
1 polymer ?
#
loop_
_entity_poly.entity_id
_entity_poly.type
_entity_poly.pdbx_seq_one_letter_code
_entity_poly.pdbx_strand_id
1 'polypeptide(L)'
;MRPFTKWLALTALLAGCEAESDLTAPNAPGLAVTHTRLVESFTESPLVNPCNGEAIVFSGVAISQINEVDDLRFEFWTRGSGTGTGPASGATYAYTVIAHESFDTPNHDAPHATFGAGANARMISSVPGLSFTAHFVFHGVALPSGEFEVTRNVDRVECKG
;
A
#
# COMPACT_ATOMS: atom_id res chain seq x y z
N MET A 1 23.56 9.46 12.33
CA MET A 1 22.20 8.95 12.51
C MET A 1 21.23 10.07 12.16
N ARG A 2 20.59 10.03 11.01
CA ARG A 2 19.59 11.03 10.60
C ARG A 2 18.21 10.36 10.65
N PRO A 3 17.19 10.96 11.25
CA PRO A 3 15.88 10.35 11.39
C PRO A 3 15.15 10.30 10.03
N PHE A 4 14.74 9.11 9.62
CA PHE A 4 13.85 8.85 8.48
C PHE A 4 12.41 9.21 8.88
N THR A 5 12.06 10.48 8.82
CA THR A 5 10.73 10.97 9.18
C THR A 5 10.02 11.59 7.98
N LYS A 6 9.80 10.84 6.87
CA LYS A 6 9.03 11.39 5.73
C LYS A 6 8.29 10.34 4.89
N TRP A 7 7.66 9.32 5.48
CA TRP A 7 6.87 8.35 4.70
C TRP A 7 5.44 8.15 5.21
N LEU A 8 4.85 9.16 5.83
CA LEU A 8 3.47 9.12 6.32
C LEU A 8 2.59 10.19 5.65
N ALA A 9 2.58 10.23 4.33
CA ALA A 9 1.73 11.19 3.60
C ALA A 9 1.05 10.55 2.38
N LEU A 10 0.48 9.33 2.52
CA LEU A 10 -0.34 8.74 1.45
C LEU A 10 -1.77 8.34 1.90
N THR A 11 -2.28 8.90 2.97
CA THR A 11 -3.61 8.53 3.49
C THR A 11 -4.61 9.67 3.61
N ALA A 12 -4.54 10.72 2.82
CA ALA A 12 -5.50 11.80 2.93
C ALA A 12 -5.97 12.33 1.57
N LEU A 13 -6.70 11.51 0.79
CA LEU A 13 -7.53 11.98 -0.32
C LEU A 13 -8.67 10.97 -0.59
N LEU A 14 -9.50 10.72 0.43
CA LEU A 14 -10.81 10.08 0.23
C LEU A 14 -11.91 11.12 0.44
N ALA A 15 -12.13 11.98 -0.52
CA ALA A 15 -13.32 12.82 -0.60
C ALA A 15 -14.00 12.60 -1.96
N GLY A 16 -15.07 11.82 -1.94
CA GLY A 16 -16.17 11.93 -2.89
C GLY A 16 -16.10 11.05 -4.13
N CYS A 17 -16.65 9.83 -4.03
CA CYS A 17 -17.36 9.18 -5.14
C CYS A 17 -18.47 8.32 -4.54
N GLU A 18 -19.69 8.53 -4.99
CA GLU A 18 -20.87 7.74 -4.63
C GLU A 18 -20.66 6.29 -5.06
N ALA A 19 -20.70 5.37 -4.08
CA ALA A 19 -20.69 3.94 -4.32
C ALA A 19 -22.13 3.49 -4.62
N GLU A 20 -22.40 3.02 -5.82
CA GLU A 20 -23.60 2.22 -6.10
C GLU A 20 -23.46 0.86 -5.39
N SER A 21 -24.23 0.71 -4.34
CA SER A 21 -24.35 -0.55 -3.60
C SER A 21 -25.39 -1.43 -4.28
N ASP A 22 -24.96 -2.47 -4.96
CA ASP A 22 -25.87 -3.50 -5.48
C ASP A 22 -26.16 -4.51 -4.35
N LEU A 23 -27.31 -4.32 -3.70
CA LEU A 23 -27.79 -5.13 -2.57
C LEU A 23 -28.74 -6.20 -3.08
N THR A 24 -28.27 -7.38 -3.45
CA THR A 24 -29.10 -8.57 -3.56
C THR A 24 -28.37 -9.84 -3.15
N ALA A 25 -28.50 -10.24 -1.90
CA ALA A 25 -28.32 -11.64 -1.49
C ALA A 25 -29.19 -11.99 -0.28
N PRO A 26 -29.88 -13.14 -0.27
CA PRO A 26 -30.81 -13.52 0.79
C PRO A 26 -30.11 -14.19 1.98
N ASN A 27 -30.53 -13.76 3.17
CA ASN A 27 -30.46 -14.38 4.50
C ASN A 27 -29.63 -15.67 4.65
N ALA A 28 -28.38 -15.53 5.04
CA ALA A 28 -27.70 -16.46 5.91
C ALA A 28 -27.14 -15.65 7.10
N PRO A 29 -27.20 -16.14 8.35
CA PRO A 29 -26.43 -15.59 9.45
C PRO A 29 -24.98 -16.02 9.21
N GLY A 30 -24.30 -15.34 8.34
CA GLY A 30 -22.90 -15.55 7.98
C GLY A 30 -22.30 -14.19 7.73
N LEU A 31 -21.17 -13.97 8.33
CA LEU A 31 -20.26 -12.85 8.20
C LEU A 31 -20.55 -12.00 6.95
N ALA A 32 -21.16 -10.83 7.14
CA ALA A 32 -21.40 -9.91 6.04
C ALA A 32 -20.04 -9.40 5.56
N VAL A 33 -19.58 -9.87 4.41
CA VAL A 33 -18.36 -9.37 3.79
C VAL A 33 -18.78 -8.38 2.70
N THR A 34 -18.41 -7.13 2.89
CA THR A 34 -18.59 -6.10 1.87
C THR A 34 -17.32 -6.01 1.02
N HIS A 35 -17.48 -6.10 -0.29
CA HIS A 35 -16.38 -5.98 -1.23
C HIS A 35 -16.51 -4.67 -2.01
N THR A 36 -15.50 -3.84 -1.93
CA THR A 36 -15.41 -2.62 -2.73
C THR A 36 -14.17 -2.66 -3.62
N ARG A 37 -14.32 -2.32 -4.88
CA ARG A 37 -13.22 -2.21 -5.84
C ARG A 37 -13.06 -0.77 -6.27
N LEU A 38 -11.86 -0.23 -6.10
CA LEU A 38 -11.47 1.10 -6.54
C LEU A 38 -10.45 0.98 -7.68
N VAL A 39 -10.56 1.86 -8.66
CA VAL A 39 -9.57 2.00 -9.74
C VAL A 39 -9.15 3.46 -9.80
N GLU A 40 -7.90 3.71 -9.54
CA GLU A 40 -7.35 5.06 -9.48
C GLU A 40 -6.21 5.22 -10.48
N SER A 41 -6.22 6.30 -11.23
CA SER A 41 -5.08 6.71 -12.06
C SER A 41 -4.27 7.72 -11.27
N PHE A 42 -2.95 7.59 -11.31
CA PHE A 42 -2.05 8.56 -10.70
C PHE A 42 -1.07 9.08 -11.77
N THR A 43 -0.74 10.34 -11.64
CA THR A 43 0.20 11.05 -12.51
C THR A 43 1.21 11.79 -11.64
N GLU A 44 2.44 11.91 -12.16
CA GLU A 44 3.49 12.70 -11.53
C GLU A 44 3.83 12.32 -10.08
N SER A 45 3.67 11.05 -9.74
CA SER A 45 4.06 10.53 -8.43
C SER A 45 5.58 10.40 -8.34
N PRO A 46 6.27 11.16 -7.46
CA PRO A 46 7.72 11.08 -7.34
C PRO A 46 8.14 9.87 -6.50
N LEU A 47 9.20 9.19 -6.93
CA LEU A 47 9.89 8.16 -6.17
C LEU A 47 11.40 8.35 -6.32
N VAL A 48 12.16 8.09 -5.28
CA VAL A 48 13.62 8.09 -5.36
C VAL A 48 14.13 6.69 -5.68
N ASN A 49 14.91 6.54 -6.76
CA ASN A 49 15.58 5.29 -7.05
C ASN A 49 16.68 5.03 -5.99
N PRO A 50 16.55 3.95 -5.21
CA PRO A 50 17.50 3.66 -4.12
C PRO A 50 18.90 3.30 -4.63
N CYS A 51 19.05 2.95 -5.92
CA CYS A 51 20.30 2.49 -6.50
C CYS A 51 21.23 3.65 -6.91
N ASN A 52 20.67 4.82 -7.24
CA ASN A 52 21.46 5.98 -7.65
C ASN A 52 20.98 7.31 -7.05
N GLY A 53 19.91 7.32 -6.28
CA GLY A 53 19.35 8.53 -5.66
C GLY A 53 18.56 9.44 -6.60
N GLU A 54 18.32 9.02 -7.83
CA GLU A 54 17.58 9.79 -8.82
C GLU A 54 16.09 9.87 -8.48
N ALA A 55 15.50 11.05 -8.63
CA ALA A 55 14.06 11.19 -8.59
C ALA A 55 13.44 10.67 -9.88
N ILE A 56 12.49 9.74 -9.76
CA ILE A 56 11.73 9.17 -10.86
C ILE A 56 10.29 9.67 -10.74
N VAL A 57 9.71 10.07 -11.85
CA VAL A 57 8.31 10.51 -11.92
C VAL A 57 7.48 9.42 -12.60
N PHE A 58 6.47 8.91 -11.89
CA PHE A 58 5.62 7.81 -12.35
C PHE A 58 4.22 8.25 -12.70
N SER A 59 3.64 7.53 -13.66
CA SER A 59 2.21 7.57 -13.97
C SER A 59 1.71 6.14 -14.17
N GLY A 60 0.50 5.88 -13.74
CA GLY A 60 -0.05 4.53 -13.85
C GLY A 60 -1.44 4.39 -13.27
N VAL A 61 -1.81 3.15 -12.99
CA VAL A 61 -3.11 2.77 -12.45
C VAL A 61 -2.89 1.89 -11.21
N ALA A 62 -3.64 2.16 -10.16
CA ALA A 62 -3.81 1.33 -8.99
C ALA A 62 -5.22 0.74 -8.96
N ILE A 63 -5.32 -0.54 -8.64
CA ILE A 63 -6.58 -1.23 -8.42
C ILE A 63 -6.54 -1.73 -6.97
N SER A 64 -7.45 -1.22 -6.17
CA SER A 64 -7.62 -1.62 -4.78
C SER A 64 -8.89 -2.42 -4.58
N GLN A 65 -8.83 -3.46 -3.79
CA GLN A 65 -9.96 -4.23 -3.30
C GLN A 65 -10.01 -4.06 -1.78
N ILE A 66 -11.16 -3.66 -1.29
CA ILE A 66 -11.42 -3.46 0.13
C ILE A 66 -12.41 -4.54 0.55
N ASN A 67 -12.05 -5.32 1.53
CA ASN A 67 -12.91 -6.31 2.16
C ASN A 67 -13.16 -5.86 3.59
N GLU A 68 -14.41 -5.64 3.91
CA GLU A 68 -14.87 -5.36 5.27
C GLU A 68 -15.56 -6.61 5.81
N VAL A 69 -15.10 -7.09 6.95
CA VAL A 69 -15.60 -8.30 7.60
C VAL A 69 -16.15 -7.91 8.98
N ASP A 70 -17.46 -8.03 9.17
CA ASP A 70 -18.14 -7.82 10.46
C ASP A 70 -17.92 -6.45 11.12
N ASP A 71 -17.75 -5.38 10.36
CA ASP A 71 -17.45 -4.02 10.85
C ASP A 71 -16.22 -3.95 11.77
N LEU A 72 -15.45 -5.03 11.88
CA LEU A 72 -14.35 -5.17 12.82
C LEU A 72 -12.99 -5.33 12.13
N ARG A 73 -13.00 -5.86 10.92
CA ARG A 73 -11.79 -6.15 10.18
C ARG A 73 -11.86 -5.59 8.77
N PHE A 74 -10.82 -4.88 8.37
CA PHE A 74 -10.64 -4.33 7.03
C PHE A 74 -9.39 -4.95 6.40
N GLU A 75 -9.52 -5.42 5.18
CA GLU A 75 -8.40 -5.89 4.37
C GLU A 75 -8.36 -5.11 3.07
N PHE A 76 -7.18 -4.59 2.74
CA PHE A 76 -6.92 -3.82 1.53
C PHE A 76 -5.91 -4.57 0.68
N TRP A 77 -6.28 -4.86 -0.54
CA TRP A 77 -5.39 -5.42 -1.54
C TRP A 77 -5.21 -4.42 -2.67
N THR A 78 -3.99 -3.99 -2.91
CA THR A 78 -3.69 -3.03 -3.97
C THR A 78 -2.72 -3.63 -4.97
N ARG A 79 -3.04 -3.52 -6.26
CA ARG A 79 -2.14 -3.80 -7.37
C ARG A 79 -1.95 -2.53 -8.18
N GLY A 80 -0.72 -2.05 -8.25
CA GLY A 80 -0.34 -0.90 -9.07
C GLY A 80 0.57 -1.30 -10.21
N SER A 81 0.45 -0.61 -11.33
CA SER A 81 1.37 -0.71 -12.46
C SER A 81 1.45 0.60 -13.23
N GLY A 82 2.58 0.85 -13.86
CA GLY A 82 2.77 2.05 -14.63
C GLY A 82 4.16 2.18 -15.21
N THR A 83 4.45 3.37 -15.70
CA THR A 83 5.75 3.74 -16.26
C THR A 83 6.26 5.01 -15.62
N GLY A 84 7.57 5.20 -15.64
CA GLY A 84 8.20 6.38 -15.10
C GLY A 84 9.41 6.79 -15.92
N THR A 85 9.90 7.99 -15.65
CA THR A 85 11.11 8.53 -16.26
C THR A 85 12.06 9.08 -15.19
N GLY A 86 13.35 8.83 -15.38
CA GLY A 86 14.40 9.40 -14.57
C GLY A 86 15.10 10.52 -15.39
N PRO A 87 14.83 11.80 -15.10
CA PRO A 87 15.31 12.91 -15.92
C PRO A 87 16.84 13.06 -15.92
N ALA A 88 17.52 12.62 -14.86
CA ALA A 88 18.96 12.70 -14.78
C ALA A 88 19.69 11.60 -15.56
N SER A 89 19.16 10.37 -15.54
CA SER A 89 19.72 9.22 -16.27
C SER A 89 19.18 9.07 -17.69
N GLY A 90 18.03 9.68 -17.99
CA GLY A 90 17.27 9.43 -19.22
C GLY A 90 16.60 8.04 -19.24
N ALA A 91 16.63 7.32 -18.13
CA ALA A 91 16.04 5.99 -18.02
C ALA A 91 14.52 6.04 -18.08
N THR A 92 13.93 5.05 -18.74
CA THR A 92 12.50 4.73 -18.58
C THR A 92 12.36 3.54 -17.66
N TYR A 93 11.30 3.54 -16.87
CA TYR A 93 11.01 2.52 -15.87
C TYR A 93 9.62 1.93 -16.10
N ALA A 94 9.52 0.60 -15.99
CA ALA A 94 8.25 -0.08 -15.80
C ALA A 94 8.17 -0.53 -14.33
N TYR A 95 7.05 -0.27 -13.67
CA TYR A 95 6.89 -0.69 -12.30
C TYR A 95 5.63 -1.50 -12.09
N THR A 96 5.69 -2.38 -11.10
CA THR A 96 4.56 -3.10 -10.54
C THR A 96 4.69 -3.12 -9.03
N VAL A 97 3.55 -2.99 -8.34
CA VAL A 97 3.45 -3.15 -6.90
C VAL A 97 2.26 -4.02 -6.55
N ILE A 98 2.42 -4.85 -5.53
CA ILE A 98 1.34 -5.57 -4.86
C ILE A 98 1.48 -5.24 -3.38
N ALA A 99 0.43 -4.70 -2.79
CA ALA A 99 0.37 -4.39 -1.38
C ALA A 99 -0.86 -5.06 -0.76
N HIS A 100 -0.72 -5.41 0.50
CA HIS A 100 -1.79 -5.90 1.36
C HIS A 100 -1.69 -5.19 2.70
N GLU A 101 -2.81 -4.68 3.16
CA GLU A 101 -2.94 -4.05 4.46
C GLU A 101 -4.13 -4.68 5.18
N SER A 102 -4.02 -4.87 6.48
CA SER A 102 -5.09 -5.34 7.34
C SER A 102 -5.19 -4.48 8.59
N PHE A 103 -6.41 -4.24 9.00
CA PHE A 103 -6.70 -3.50 10.20
C PHE A 103 -7.83 -4.22 10.94
N ASP A 104 -7.58 -4.63 12.19
CA ASP A 104 -8.58 -5.18 13.08
C ASP A 104 -8.90 -4.14 14.16
N THR A 105 -10.18 -3.78 14.28
CA THR A 105 -10.66 -2.87 15.32
C THR A 105 -10.75 -3.59 16.66
N PRO A 106 -10.60 -2.88 17.80
CA PRO A 106 -10.80 -3.47 19.12
C PRO A 106 -12.24 -4.01 19.28
N ASN A 107 -12.35 -5.17 19.89
CA ASN A 107 -13.63 -5.74 20.29
C ASN A 107 -13.56 -6.27 21.73
N HIS A 108 -14.66 -6.87 22.22
CA HIS A 108 -14.73 -7.38 23.59
C HIS A 108 -13.67 -8.46 23.88
N ASP A 109 -13.34 -9.28 22.89
CA ASP A 109 -12.43 -10.42 23.05
C ASP A 109 -10.96 -10.02 22.74
N ALA A 110 -10.79 -8.96 21.95
CA ALA A 110 -9.48 -8.41 21.58
C ALA A 110 -9.47 -6.87 21.80
N PRO A 111 -9.06 -6.40 22.99
CA PRO A 111 -9.12 -4.98 23.32
C PRO A 111 -8.08 -4.12 22.62
N HIS A 112 -7.32 -4.69 21.70
CA HIS A 112 -6.26 -4.02 20.96
C HIS A 112 -6.64 -3.91 19.48
N ALA A 113 -6.34 -2.78 18.84
CA ALA A 113 -6.34 -2.70 17.39
C ALA A 113 -5.03 -3.28 16.86
N THR A 114 -5.10 -4.09 15.80
CA THR A 114 -3.91 -4.58 15.10
C THR A 114 -3.85 -4.00 13.70
N PHE A 115 -2.65 -3.70 13.26
CA PHE A 115 -2.37 -3.23 11.92
C PHE A 115 -1.27 -4.05 11.29
N GLY A 116 -1.50 -4.53 10.06
CA GLY A 116 -0.51 -5.22 9.26
C GLY A 116 -0.43 -4.61 7.87
N ALA A 117 0.77 -4.39 7.36
CA ALA A 117 1.00 -3.96 5.99
C ALA A 117 2.15 -4.75 5.37
N GLY A 118 2.01 -5.11 4.11
CA GLY A 118 3.07 -5.71 3.32
C GLY A 118 3.00 -5.24 1.88
N ALA A 119 4.16 -4.95 1.29
CA ALA A 119 4.24 -4.58 -0.10
C ALA A 119 5.45 -5.21 -0.78
N ASN A 120 5.27 -5.59 -2.05
CA ASN A 120 6.33 -5.98 -2.96
C ASN A 120 6.27 -5.08 -4.19
N ALA A 121 7.34 -4.36 -4.44
CA ALA A 121 7.49 -3.52 -5.60
C ALA A 121 8.63 -4.02 -6.48
N ARG A 122 8.42 -3.96 -7.79
CA ARG A 122 9.45 -4.26 -8.80
C ARG A 122 9.55 -3.11 -9.76
N MET A 123 10.75 -2.64 -9.97
CA MET A 123 11.09 -1.58 -10.90
C MET A 123 12.09 -2.09 -11.91
N ILE A 124 11.74 -2.03 -13.20
CA ILE A 124 12.61 -2.44 -14.30
C ILE A 124 13.00 -1.18 -15.09
N SER A 125 14.28 -0.92 -15.13
CA SER A 125 14.87 0.22 -15.88
C SER A 125 15.31 -0.21 -17.27
N SER A 126 15.22 0.72 -18.24
CA SER A 126 15.84 0.59 -19.56
C SER A 126 17.39 0.75 -19.51
N VAL A 127 17.93 1.26 -18.41
CA VAL A 127 19.36 1.40 -18.17
C VAL A 127 19.84 0.35 -17.19
N PRO A 128 20.87 -0.44 -17.51
CA PRO A 128 21.43 -1.44 -16.61
C PRO A 128 21.86 -0.84 -15.26
N GLY A 129 21.70 -1.61 -14.19
CA GLY A 129 22.09 -1.20 -12.83
C GLY A 129 21.09 -0.29 -12.11
N LEU A 130 20.03 0.18 -12.78
CA LEU A 130 19.04 1.06 -12.19
C LEU A 130 17.71 0.37 -11.85
N SER A 131 17.60 -0.94 -12.12
CA SER A 131 16.45 -1.74 -11.71
C SER A 131 16.55 -2.10 -10.24
N PHE A 132 15.40 -2.23 -9.55
CA PHE A 132 15.37 -2.67 -8.15
C PHE A 132 14.08 -3.41 -7.80
N THR A 133 14.15 -4.12 -6.70
CA THR A 133 12.98 -4.68 -6.01
C THR A 133 12.95 -4.14 -4.58
N ALA A 134 11.76 -3.86 -4.07
CA ALA A 134 11.56 -3.47 -2.68
C ALA A 134 10.54 -4.42 -2.03
N HIS A 135 10.82 -4.81 -0.80
CA HIS A 135 9.95 -5.61 0.03
C HIS A 135 9.78 -4.91 1.37
N PHE A 136 8.55 -4.68 1.75
CA PHE A 136 8.17 -4.03 2.99
C PHE A 136 7.20 -4.92 3.76
N VAL A 137 7.41 -5.06 5.08
CA VAL A 137 6.47 -5.69 6.01
C VAL A 137 6.44 -4.89 7.29
N PHE A 138 5.26 -4.54 7.74
CA PHE A 138 5.02 -3.83 8.97
C PHE A 138 3.88 -4.49 9.75
N HIS A 139 4.05 -4.66 11.05
CA HIS A 139 2.99 -5.03 11.97
C HIS A 139 3.07 -4.17 13.23
N GLY A 140 1.94 -3.75 13.71
CA GLY A 140 1.81 -2.97 14.93
C GLY A 140 0.54 -3.26 15.68
N VAL A 141 0.53 -2.87 16.95
CA VAL A 141 -0.59 -3.00 17.87
C VAL A 141 -0.83 -1.66 18.54
N ALA A 142 -2.07 -1.18 18.49
CA ALA A 142 -2.49 -0.02 19.28
C ALA A 142 -3.05 -0.51 20.60
N LEU A 143 -2.40 -0.14 21.69
CA LEU A 143 -2.79 -0.52 23.04
C LEU A 143 -3.96 0.34 23.55
N PRO A 144 -4.76 -0.14 24.52
CA PRO A 144 -5.84 0.64 25.13
C PRO A 144 -5.36 1.94 25.78
N SER A 145 -4.06 2.04 26.13
CA SER A 145 -3.42 3.24 26.64
C SER A 145 -3.28 4.35 25.60
N GLY A 146 -3.54 4.06 24.31
CA GLY A 146 -3.26 4.95 23.18
C GLY A 146 -1.81 4.86 22.69
N GLU A 147 -1.00 4.00 23.27
CA GLU A 147 0.37 3.72 22.84
C GLU A 147 0.36 2.77 21.65
N PHE A 148 1.27 2.98 20.70
CA PHE A 148 1.43 2.14 19.52
C PHE A 148 2.75 1.36 19.59
N GLU A 149 2.68 0.04 19.55
CA GLU A 149 3.83 -0.85 19.56
C GLU A 149 4.06 -1.45 18.17
N VAL A 150 5.27 -1.28 17.65
CA VAL A 150 5.70 -1.94 16.40
C VAL A 150 6.25 -3.31 16.73
N THR A 151 5.55 -4.35 16.30
CA THR A 151 5.94 -5.74 16.60
C THR A 151 6.81 -6.34 15.49
N ARG A 152 6.73 -5.80 14.27
CA ARG A 152 7.56 -6.21 13.13
C ARG A 152 7.75 -5.05 12.16
N ASN A 153 8.99 -4.85 11.74
CA ASN A 153 9.33 -3.93 10.65
C ASN A 153 10.45 -4.56 9.82
N VAL A 154 10.18 -4.80 8.54
CA VAL A 154 11.16 -5.29 7.56
C VAL A 154 11.10 -4.35 6.36
N ASP A 155 12.25 -3.80 6.01
CA ASP A 155 12.43 -2.98 4.81
C ASP A 155 13.67 -3.50 4.09
N ARG A 156 13.48 -4.02 2.89
CA ARG A 156 14.54 -4.60 2.08
C ARG A 156 14.46 -4.08 0.66
N VAL A 157 15.51 -3.46 0.22
CA VAL A 157 15.68 -2.99 -1.17
C VAL A 157 16.90 -3.68 -1.79
N GLU A 158 16.71 -4.20 -3.00
CA GLU A 158 17.78 -4.85 -3.77
C GLU A 158 17.89 -4.20 -5.15
N CYS A 159 19.05 -3.60 -5.42
CA CYS A 159 19.41 -3.16 -6.76
C CYS A 159 19.80 -4.36 -7.62
N LYS A 160 19.36 -4.35 -8.87
CA LYS A 160 19.67 -5.40 -9.86
C LYS A 160 20.57 -4.80 -10.93
N GLY A 161 21.74 -5.40 -11.06
CA GLY A 161 22.72 -5.07 -12.08
C GLY A 161 22.41 -5.68 -13.46
#